data_19fded89fd73d8b82c62d3b33b129b71
#
_entry.id   19fded89fd73d8b82c62d3b33b129b71
#
_cell.length_a   1.000
_cell.length_b   1.000
_cell.length_c   1.000
_cell.angle_alpha   90.00
_cell.angle_beta   90.00
_cell.angle_gamma   90.00
#
_symmetry.space_group_name_H-M   'P 1'
#
loop_
_entity.id
_entity.type
_entity.pdbx_description
1 polymer ?
#
loop_
_entity_poly.entity_id
_entity_poly.type
_entity_poly.pdbx_seq_one_letter_code
_entity_poly.pdbx_strand_id
1 'polypeptide(L)'
;MMAFGYSLALVAAGSALHALWNVLVKRSGTSDVAFVWVYSAIAAPLWLVVLTVGAIWGGLGPAWWAALVSTALHTAYAAVLQRAYSAADLSVVYPVSRGLAPVLVTVVAAPWTGGPSAIQTFALMAVLVGVALASRVTWRNLTRARGLWAGGAVASCTAAYTLWDAFAVAHLHVSVVPYMALSSLAQLVLLTIVLGRRRRELPAALAAGWTRALPIAVLVPASYALVLVAMRFGPPSVVATSRSLNVVFGVIAGVWLLREPFTRRSVLGVSMIVVGVLMGAS
;
A
#
# COMPACT_ATOMS: atom_id res chain seq x y z
N MET A 1 -0.73 0.65 25.80
CA MET A 1 -0.88 -0.74 25.35
C MET A 1 -2.15 -0.98 24.52
N MET A 2 -3.36 -0.63 24.95
CA MET A 2 -4.60 -0.88 24.18
C MET A 2 -4.63 -0.20 22.81
N ALA A 3 -4.33 1.10 22.73
CA ALA A 3 -4.33 1.85 21.45
C ALA A 3 -3.38 1.24 20.40
N PHE A 4 -2.28 0.69 20.85
CA PHE A 4 -1.28 0.05 20.02
C PHE A 4 -1.76 -1.32 19.49
N GLY A 5 -2.42 -2.12 20.33
CA GLY A 5 -3.05 -3.37 19.89
C GLY A 5 -4.11 -3.13 18.80
N TYR A 6 -4.88 -2.05 18.92
CA TYR A 6 -5.83 -1.63 17.88
C TYR A 6 -5.13 -1.27 16.56
N SER A 7 -4.03 -0.51 16.62
CA SER A 7 -3.26 -0.16 15.41
C SER A 7 -2.78 -1.41 14.68
N LEU A 8 -2.18 -2.36 15.42
CA LEU A 8 -1.68 -3.61 14.84
C LEU A 8 -2.80 -4.47 14.24
N ALA A 9 -3.94 -4.59 14.94
CA ALA A 9 -5.09 -5.35 14.44
C ALA A 9 -5.64 -4.73 13.13
N LEU A 10 -5.75 -3.40 13.07
CA LEU A 10 -6.20 -2.69 11.88
C LEU A 10 -5.23 -2.88 10.71
N VAL A 11 -3.92 -2.78 10.96
CA VAL A 11 -2.91 -3.03 9.91
C VAL A 11 -2.93 -4.48 9.45
N ALA A 12 -3.08 -5.45 10.36
CA ALA A 12 -3.18 -6.86 10.01
C ALA A 12 -4.40 -7.15 9.13
N ALA A 13 -5.58 -6.63 9.51
CA ALA A 13 -6.79 -6.72 8.72
C ALA A 13 -6.63 -6.04 7.34
N GLY A 14 -6.10 -4.82 7.30
CA GLY A 14 -5.80 -4.11 6.06
C GLY A 14 -4.83 -4.87 5.17
N SER A 15 -3.82 -5.52 5.76
CA SER A 15 -2.84 -6.35 5.06
C SER A 15 -3.47 -7.62 4.47
N ALA A 16 -4.39 -8.24 5.17
CA ALA A 16 -5.12 -9.41 4.67
C ALA A 16 -6.02 -9.04 3.47
N LEU A 17 -6.77 -7.92 3.57
CA LEU A 17 -7.57 -7.40 2.46
C LEU A 17 -6.69 -7.00 1.27
N HIS A 18 -5.50 -6.42 1.54
CA HIS A 18 -4.52 -6.08 0.52
C HIS A 18 -4.02 -7.31 -0.24
N ALA A 19 -3.70 -8.39 0.46
CA ALA A 19 -3.31 -9.65 -0.17
C ALA A 19 -4.45 -10.25 -0.99
N LEU A 20 -5.67 -10.20 -0.48
CA LEU A 20 -6.84 -10.73 -1.17
C LEU A 20 -7.10 -10.01 -2.50
N TRP A 21 -7.15 -8.67 -2.51
CA TRP A 21 -7.40 -7.96 -3.76
C TRP A 21 -6.26 -8.14 -4.78
N ASN A 22 -5.00 -8.28 -4.33
CA ASN A 22 -3.88 -8.60 -5.21
C ASN A 22 -4.06 -9.96 -5.92
N VAL A 23 -4.55 -10.97 -5.19
CA VAL A 23 -4.86 -12.27 -5.79
C VAL A 23 -6.00 -12.14 -6.81
N LEU A 24 -7.03 -11.35 -6.50
CA LEU A 24 -8.15 -11.12 -7.42
C LEU A 24 -7.68 -10.41 -8.71
N VAL A 25 -6.81 -9.40 -8.59
CA VAL A 25 -6.17 -8.75 -9.75
C VAL A 25 -5.35 -9.77 -10.55
N LYS A 26 -4.54 -10.60 -9.89
CA LYS A 26 -3.75 -11.64 -10.59
C LYS A 26 -4.66 -12.64 -11.34
N ARG A 27 -5.77 -13.04 -10.73
CA ARG A 27 -6.76 -13.93 -11.35
C ARG A 27 -7.57 -13.30 -12.47
N SER A 28 -7.74 -11.97 -12.45
CA SER A 28 -8.47 -11.28 -13.52
C SER A 28 -7.76 -11.31 -14.87
N GLY A 29 -6.44 -11.58 -14.86
CA GLY A 29 -5.60 -11.60 -16.05
C GLY A 29 -5.35 -10.23 -16.67
N THR A 30 -5.80 -9.15 -15.99
CA THR A 30 -5.65 -7.76 -16.42
C THR A 30 -5.03 -6.95 -15.31
N SER A 31 -3.93 -6.25 -15.60
CA SER A 31 -3.23 -5.38 -14.65
C SER A 31 -2.86 -4.03 -15.26
N ASP A 32 -3.56 -3.62 -16.33
CA ASP A 32 -3.27 -2.37 -17.00
C ASP A 32 -3.99 -1.18 -16.30
N VAL A 33 -3.61 0.05 -16.67
CA VAL A 33 -4.17 1.29 -16.14
C VAL A 33 -5.68 1.40 -16.38
N ALA A 34 -6.19 0.81 -17.48
CA ALA A 34 -7.61 0.82 -17.77
C ALA A 34 -8.41 -0.02 -16.75
N PHE A 35 -7.87 -1.15 -16.29
CA PHE A 35 -8.50 -1.95 -15.25
C PHE A 35 -8.50 -1.23 -13.88
N VAL A 36 -7.42 -0.49 -13.56
CA VAL A 36 -7.40 0.39 -12.38
C VAL A 36 -8.50 1.43 -12.46
N TRP A 37 -8.68 2.03 -13.64
CA TRP A 37 -9.75 2.99 -13.88
C TRP A 37 -11.13 2.34 -13.69
N VAL A 38 -11.34 1.12 -14.21
CA VAL A 38 -12.63 0.41 -14.10
C VAL A 38 -13.06 0.23 -12.65
N TYR A 39 -12.21 -0.33 -11.78
CA TYR A 39 -12.61 -0.50 -10.37
C TYR A 39 -12.73 0.83 -9.63
N SER A 40 -11.96 1.85 -9.99
CA SER A 40 -12.10 3.19 -9.42
C SER A 40 -13.42 3.85 -9.84
N ALA A 41 -13.83 3.67 -11.11
CA ALA A 41 -15.12 4.16 -11.62
C ALA A 41 -16.32 3.47 -10.95
N ILE A 42 -16.21 2.17 -10.68
CA ILE A 42 -17.25 1.43 -9.93
C ILE A 42 -17.38 1.95 -8.49
N ALA A 43 -16.29 2.33 -7.86
CA ALA A 43 -16.31 2.88 -6.50
C ALA A 43 -16.77 4.35 -6.46
N ALA A 44 -16.68 5.10 -7.57
CA ALA A 44 -16.93 6.54 -7.62
C ALA A 44 -18.32 6.96 -7.13
N PRO A 45 -19.43 6.29 -7.48
CA PRO A 45 -20.76 6.65 -6.99
C PRO A 45 -20.84 6.62 -5.45
N LEU A 46 -20.25 5.59 -4.82
CA LEU A 46 -20.17 5.51 -3.37
C LEU A 46 -19.37 6.68 -2.78
N TRP A 47 -18.22 7.00 -3.38
CA TRP A 47 -17.37 8.10 -2.92
C TRP A 47 -18.04 9.47 -3.11
N LEU A 48 -18.83 9.67 -4.16
CA LEU A 48 -19.61 10.89 -4.34
C LEU A 48 -20.66 11.04 -3.26
N VAL A 49 -21.39 9.99 -2.91
CA VAL A 49 -22.37 10.01 -1.81
C VAL A 49 -21.66 10.33 -0.49
N VAL A 50 -20.56 9.64 -0.18
CA VAL A 50 -19.76 9.85 1.03
C VAL A 50 -19.25 11.29 1.12
N LEU A 51 -18.75 11.83 0.02
CA LEU A 51 -18.23 13.20 -0.03
C LEU A 51 -19.35 14.22 0.17
N THR A 52 -20.48 14.03 -0.47
CA THR A 52 -21.65 14.91 -0.36
C THR A 52 -22.19 14.94 1.08
N VAL A 53 -22.37 13.76 1.68
CA VAL A 53 -22.80 13.63 3.08
C VAL A 53 -21.79 14.29 4.01
N GLY A 54 -20.50 14.01 3.83
CA GLY A 54 -19.43 14.59 4.65
C GLY A 54 -19.37 16.11 4.52
N ALA A 55 -19.58 16.66 3.32
CA ALA A 55 -19.60 18.11 3.08
C ALA A 55 -20.80 18.80 3.76
N ILE A 56 -21.98 18.15 3.73
CA ILE A 56 -23.20 18.69 4.32
C ILE A 56 -23.14 18.67 5.87
N TRP A 57 -22.62 17.60 6.46
CA TRP A 57 -22.75 17.36 7.91
C TRP A 57 -21.53 17.77 8.73
N GLY A 58 -20.36 17.89 8.17
CA GLY A 58 -19.12 18.14 8.92
C GLY A 58 -18.13 19.10 8.25
N GLY A 59 -18.42 19.53 7.02
CA GLY A 59 -17.43 20.23 6.21
C GLY A 59 -16.25 19.34 5.81
N LEU A 60 -15.44 19.81 4.87
CA LEU A 60 -14.28 19.06 4.40
C LEU A 60 -12.99 19.40 5.19
N GLY A 61 -13.02 20.53 5.93
CA GLY A 61 -11.84 21.00 6.65
C GLY A 61 -10.59 21.03 5.74
N PRO A 62 -9.40 20.64 6.24
CA PRO A 62 -8.18 20.57 5.45
C PRO A 62 -8.14 19.35 4.51
N ALA A 63 -9.15 18.47 4.51
CA ALA A 63 -9.12 17.21 3.78
C ALA A 63 -8.98 17.41 2.27
N TRP A 64 -9.54 18.49 1.70
CA TRP A 64 -9.54 18.71 0.25
C TRP A 64 -8.14 18.88 -0.35
N TRP A 65 -7.28 19.75 0.23
CA TRP A 65 -5.94 19.97 -0.30
C TRP A 65 -4.97 18.85 0.11
N ALA A 66 -5.15 18.31 1.33
CA ALA A 66 -4.35 17.18 1.79
C ALA A 66 -4.57 15.94 0.93
N ALA A 67 -5.82 15.70 0.50
CA ALA A 67 -6.16 14.63 -0.42
C ALA A 67 -5.56 14.81 -1.82
N LEU A 68 -5.47 16.05 -2.32
CA LEU A 68 -4.82 16.33 -3.61
C LEU A 68 -3.32 16.01 -3.57
N VAL A 69 -2.62 16.39 -2.49
CA VAL A 69 -1.22 16.03 -2.30
C VAL A 69 -1.05 14.52 -2.21
N SER A 70 -1.88 13.83 -1.44
CA SER A 70 -1.88 12.36 -1.36
C SER A 70 -2.07 11.72 -2.73
N THR A 71 -3.06 12.21 -3.51
CA THR A 71 -3.31 11.72 -4.86
C THR A 71 -2.09 11.90 -5.78
N ALA A 72 -1.43 13.05 -5.72
CA ALA A 72 -0.21 13.31 -6.49
C ALA A 72 0.91 12.33 -6.12
N LEU A 73 1.14 12.10 -4.81
CA LEU A 73 2.15 11.17 -4.32
C LEU A 73 1.83 9.72 -4.69
N HIS A 74 0.59 9.28 -4.56
CA HIS A 74 0.16 7.94 -4.96
C HIS A 74 0.25 7.71 -6.47
N THR A 75 -0.04 8.75 -7.26
CA THR A 75 0.11 8.69 -8.72
C THR A 75 1.58 8.65 -9.13
N ALA A 76 2.43 9.45 -8.49
CA ALA A 76 3.87 9.37 -8.68
C ALA A 76 4.41 7.98 -8.32
N TYR A 77 3.97 7.42 -7.19
CA TYR A 77 4.28 6.03 -6.81
C TYR A 77 3.87 5.05 -7.91
N ALA A 78 2.63 5.12 -8.41
CA ALA A 78 2.14 4.21 -9.43
C ALA A 78 2.97 4.31 -10.73
N ALA A 79 3.31 5.54 -11.17
CA ALA A 79 4.13 5.77 -12.34
C ALA A 79 5.56 5.24 -12.18
N VAL A 80 6.18 5.46 -11.01
CA VAL A 80 7.53 4.96 -10.70
C VAL A 80 7.52 3.44 -10.61
N LEU A 81 6.50 2.84 -9.99
CA LEU A 81 6.33 1.39 -9.90
C LEU A 81 6.25 0.73 -11.28
N GLN A 82 5.43 1.28 -12.17
CA GLN A 82 5.30 0.77 -13.55
C GLN A 82 6.63 0.86 -14.30
N ARG A 83 7.34 1.99 -14.21
CA ARG A 83 8.67 2.13 -14.82
C ARG A 83 9.69 1.16 -14.20
N ALA A 84 9.65 0.97 -12.89
CA ALA A 84 10.53 0.03 -12.20
C ALA A 84 10.33 -1.41 -12.69
N TYR A 85 9.08 -1.84 -12.84
CA TYR A 85 8.75 -3.18 -13.31
C TYR A 85 9.05 -3.40 -14.79
N SER A 86 9.01 -2.37 -15.62
CA SER A 86 9.43 -2.47 -17.02
C SER A 86 10.95 -2.41 -17.20
N ALA A 87 11.68 -1.80 -16.26
CA ALA A 87 13.12 -1.57 -16.38
C ALA A 87 13.99 -2.62 -15.69
N ALA A 88 13.44 -3.39 -14.73
CA ALA A 88 14.19 -4.34 -13.92
C ALA A 88 13.33 -5.52 -13.44
N ASP A 89 14.01 -6.59 -13.02
CA ASP A 89 13.37 -7.83 -12.57
C ASP A 89 12.48 -7.60 -11.34
N LEU A 90 11.23 -8.01 -11.42
CA LEU A 90 10.26 -7.95 -10.31
C LEU A 90 10.79 -8.62 -9.04
N SER A 91 11.55 -9.72 -9.20
CA SER A 91 12.18 -10.45 -8.10
C SER A 91 13.20 -9.64 -7.30
N VAL A 92 13.65 -8.48 -7.81
CA VAL A 92 14.53 -7.54 -7.11
C VAL A 92 13.75 -6.30 -6.67
N VAL A 93 13.00 -5.67 -7.60
CA VAL A 93 12.26 -4.44 -7.33
C VAL A 93 11.27 -4.61 -6.18
N TYR A 94 10.50 -5.70 -6.17
CA TYR A 94 9.46 -5.92 -5.17
C TYR A 94 10.02 -6.05 -3.74
N PRO A 95 10.99 -6.95 -3.44
CA PRO A 95 11.51 -7.07 -2.07
C PRO A 95 12.29 -5.82 -1.62
N VAL A 96 13.04 -5.18 -2.52
CA VAL A 96 13.75 -3.94 -2.19
C VAL A 96 12.76 -2.85 -1.83
N SER A 97 11.72 -2.65 -2.63
CA SER A 97 10.71 -1.62 -2.34
C SER A 97 9.93 -1.90 -1.04
N ARG A 98 9.60 -3.14 -0.77
CA ARG A 98 8.84 -3.52 0.43
C ARG A 98 9.68 -3.53 1.71
N GLY A 99 10.95 -3.92 1.61
CA GLY A 99 11.87 -3.90 2.76
C GLY A 99 12.37 -2.50 3.09
N LEU A 100 12.74 -1.72 2.07
CA LEU A 100 13.35 -0.39 2.28
C LEU A 100 12.33 0.68 2.69
N ALA A 101 11.06 0.58 2.28
CA ALA A 101 10.05 1.59 2.60
C ALA A 101 9.85 1.82 4.11
N PRO A 102 9.70 0.78 4.98
CA PRO A 102 9.63 0.98 6.42
C PRO A 102 10.91 1.61 7.00
N VAL A 103 12.08 1.28 6.45
CA VAL A 103 13.36 1.88 6.86
C VAL A 103 13.35 3.38 6.59
N LEU A 104 12.97 3.78 5.37
CA LEU A 104 12.89 5.19 4.99
C LEU A 104 11.87 5.96 5.82
N VAL A 105 10.69 5.37 6.07
CA VAL A 105 9.68 5.98 6.97
C VAL A 105 10.27 6.19 8.36
N THR A 106 10.94 5.20 8.92
CA THR A 106 11.54 5.27 10.26
C THR A 106 12.63 6.34 10.34
N VAL A 107 13.53 6.37 9.35
CA VAL A 107 14.65 7.34 9.32
C VAL A 107 14.12 8.77 9.14
N VAL A 108 13.18 8.98 8.22
CA VAL A 108 12.64 10.32 7.96
C VAL A 108 11.77 10.80 9.13
N ALA A 109 11.03 9.90 9.80
CA ALA A 109 10.24 10.28 10.98
C ALA A 109 11.07 10.49 12.24
N ALA A 110 12.30 9.99 12.30
CA ALA A 110 13.15 10.03 13.50
C ALA A 110 13.29 11.41 14.18
N PRO A 111 13.43 12.55 13.45
CA PRO A 111 13.51 13.87 14.07
C PRO A 111 12.26 14.25 14.89
N TRP A 112 11.10 13.71 14.55
CA TRP A 112 9.82 14.00 15.23
C TRP A 112 9.42 12.93 16.23
N THR A 113 9.93 11.70 16.09
CA THR A 113 9.55 10.55 16.92
C THR A 113 10.62 10.16 17.93
N GLY A 114 11.79 10.81 17.93
CA GLY A 114 12.93 10.50 18.79
C GLY A 114 13.77 9.32 18.29
N GLY A 115 13.53 8.85 17.07
CA GLY A 115 14.22 7.71 16.47
C GLY A 115 13.76 6.34 17.00
N PRO A 116 14.18 5.25 16.33
CA PRO A 116 13.82 3.91 16.75
C PRO A 116 14.62 3.45 17.97
N SER A 117 13.96 2.77 18.90
CA SER A 117 14.66 2.07 19.99
C SER A 117 15.50 0.91 19.45
N ALA A 118 16.37 0.33 20.28
CA ALA A 118 17.14 -0.87 19.89
C ALA A 118 16.22 -2.01 19.46
N ILE A 119 15.11 -2.25 20.18
CA ILE A 119 14.11 -3.28 19.85
C ILE A 119 13.47 -2.99 18.50
N GLN A 120 13.06 -1.75 18.23
CA GLN A 120 12.46 -1.35 16.94
C GLN A 120 13.49 -1.47 15.80
N THR A 121 14.75 -1.20 16.04
CA THR A 121 15.81 -1.41 15.05
C THR A 121 15.97 -2.89 14.72
N PHE A 122 16.04 -3.77 15.72
CA PHE A 122 16.06 -5.22 15.50
C PHE A 122 14.80 -5.72 14.79
N ALA A 123 13.63 -5.23 15.17
CA ALA A 123 12.36 -5.51 14.53
C ALA A 123 12.39 -5.16 13.03
N LEU A 124 12.86 -3.98 12.70
CA LEU A 124 12.98 -3.50 11.32
C LEU A 124 13.95 -4.36 10.51
N MET A 125 15.09 -4.73 11.09
CA MET A 125 16.06 -5.64 10.45
C MET A 125 15.48 -7.04 10.24
N ALA A 126 14.75 -7.58 11.21
CA ALA A 126 14.07 -8.86 11.08
C ALA A 126 13.04 -8.84 9.95
N VAL A 127 12.24 -7.76 9.84
CA VAL A 127 11.30 -7.56 8.74
C VAL A 127 12.03 -7.47 7.40
N LEU A 128 13.10 -6.70 7.30
CA LEU A 128 13.88 -6.52 6.07
C LEU A 128 14.41 -7.87 5.55
N VAL A 129 15.06 -8.63 6.43
CA VAL A 129 15.59 -9.97 6.12
C VAL A 129 14.43 -10.93 5.79
N GLY A 130 13.36 -10.89 6.57
CA GLY A 130 12.17 -11.70 6.36
C GLY A 130 11.53 -11.48 4.99
N VAL A 131 11.40 -10.22 4.56
CA VAL A 131 10.88 -9.87 3.23
C VAL A 131 11.80 -10.40 2.12
N ALA A 132 13.12 -10.27 2.29
CA ALA A 132 14.09 -10.78 1.32
C ALA A 132 14.01 -12.30 1.17
N LEU A 133 13.89 -13.03 2.29
CA LEU A 133 13.74 -14.49 2.30
C LEU A 133 12.40 -14.94 1.69
N ALA A 134 11.29 -14.31 2.09
CA ALA A 134 9.95 -14.64 1.62
C ALA A 134 9.80 -14.39 0.11
N SER A 135 10.46 -13.37 -0.42
CA SER A 135 10.45 -12.99 -1.83
C SER A 135 11.41 -13.81 -2.70
N ARG A 136 12.09 -14.81 -2.13
CA ARG A 136 13.04 -15.70 -2.82
C ARG A 136 14.17 -14.96 -3.54
N VAL A 137 14.61 -13.83 -3.01
CA VAL A 137 15.74 -13.07 -3.55
C VAL A 137 17.02 -13.90 -3.46
N THR A 138 17.80 -13.90 -4.55
CA THR A 138 19.15 -14.49 -4.58
C THR A 138 20.20 -13.38 -4.61
N TRP A 139 21.37 -13.62 -4.05
CA TRP A 139 22.51 -12.69 -4.10
C TRP A 139 22.84 -12.26 -5.53
N ARG A 140 22.72 -13.19 -6.47
CA ARG A 140 22.94 -12.95 -7.90
C ARG A 140 21.98 -11.91 -8.49
N ASN A 141 20.76 -11.80 -7.97
CA ASN A 141 19.77 -10.82 -8.39
C ASN A 141 20.03 -9.45 -7.74
N LEU A 142 20.46 -9.43 -6.48
CA LEU A 142 20.76 -8.18 -5.74
C LEU A 142 21.96 -7.42 -6.32
N THR A 143 22.88 -8.06 -7.03
CA THR A 143 24.03 -7.38 -7.67
C THR A 143 23.65 -6.55 -8.88
N ARG A 144 22.41 -6.62 -9.36
CA ARG A 144 21.93 -5.81 -10.48
C ARG A 144 21.56 -4.41 -10.00
N ALA A 145 22.49 -3.46 -10.10
CA ALA A 145 22.33 -2.08 -9.65
C ALA A 145 21.02 -1.42 -10.12
N ARG A 146 20.59 -1.67 -11.37
CA ARG A 146 19.35 -1.14 -11.93
C ARG A 146 18.12 -1.55 -11.11
N GLY A 147 18.05 -2.81 -10.66
CA GLY A 147 16.93 -3.30 -9.83
C GLY A 147 16.91 -2.67 -8.44
N LEU A 148 18.10 -2.45 -7.84
CA LEU A 148 18.23 -1.79 -6.54
C LEU A 148 17.77 -0.31 -6.62
N TRP A 149 18.23 0.42 -7.63
CA TRP A 149 17.80 1.81 -7.84
C TRP A 149 16.31 1.92 -8.11
N ALA A 150 15.76 1.05 -8.95
CA ALA A 150 14.34 1.01 -9.26
C ALA A 150 13.50 0.69 -8.01
N GLY A 151 13.90 -0.32 -7.22
CA GLY A 151 13.25 -0.66 -5.95
C GLY A 151 13.37 0.44 -4.92
N GLY A 152 14.54 1.11 -4.83
CA GLY A 152 14.76 2.26 -3.97
C GLY A 152 13.87 3.45 -4.31
N ALA A 153 13.70 3.77 -5.59
CA ALA A 153 12.81 4.83 -6.06
C ALA A 153 11.34 4.53 -5.67
N VAL A 154 10.88 3.29 -5.85
CA VAL A 154 9.55 2.86 -5.41
C VAL A 154 9.40 2.96 -3.90
N ALA A 155 10.42 2.54 -3.12
CA ALA A 155 10.43 2.65 -1.67
C ALA A 155 10.33 4.11 -1.22
N SER A 156 11.04 5.03 -1.86
CA SER A 156 11.01 6.46 -1.57
C SER A 156 9.62 7.06 -1.80
N CYS A 157 8.98 6.73 -2.92
CA CYS A 157 7.61 7.14 -3.17
C CYS A 157 6.64 6.56 -2.13
N THR A 158 6.83 5.28 -1.74
CA THR A 158 6.03 4.63 -0.69
C THR A 158 6.20 5.34 0.64
N ALA A 159 7.43 5.68 1.02
CA ALA A 159 7.70 6.43 2.24
C ALA A 159 7.08 7.83 2.20
N ALA A 160 7.18 8.53 1.08
CA ALA A 160 6.65 9.87 0.91
C ALA A 160 5.12 9.91 1.13
N TYR A 161 4.35 9.08 0.43
CA TYR A 161 2.89 9.08 0.64
C TYR A 161 2.51 8.56 2.03
N THR A 162 3.25 7.59 2.59
CA THR A 162 2.97 7.06 3.93
C THR A 162 3.17 8.12 5.00
N LEU A 163 4.26 8.89 4.93
CA LEU A 163 4.54 9.99 5.86
C LEU A 163 3.53 11.14 5.69
N TRP A 164 3.20 11.47 4.44
CA TRP A 164 2.19 12.49 4.17
C TRP A 164 0.82 12.11 4.74
N ASP A 165 0.36 10.90 4.48
CA ASP A 165 -0.94 10.44 4.96
C ASP A 165 -0.98 10.32 6.48
N ALA A 166 0.13 9.89 7.11
CA ALA A 166 0.28 9.92 8.56
C ALA A 166 0.21 11.34 9.11
N PHE A 167 0.90 12.30 8.48
CA PHE A 167 0.83 13.72 8.86
C PHE A 167 -0.59 14.27 8.71
N ALA A 168 -1.25 14.00 7.58
CA ALA A 168 -2.62 14.46 7.35
C ALA A 168 -3.60 13.93 8.40
N VAL A 169 -3.48 12.64 8.74
CA VAL A 169 -4.39 12.00 9.72
C VAL A 169 -4.06 12.41 11.17
N ALA A 170 -2.77 12.48 11.53
CA ALA A 170 -2.35 12.72 12.91
C ALA A 170 -2.26 14.22 13.28
N HIS A 171 -1.81 15.08 12.35
CA HIS A 171 -1.55 16.50 12.65
C HIS A 171 -2.57 17.44 12.03
N LEU A 172 -3.04 17.17 10.81
CA LEU A 172 -4.12 17.95 10.20
C LEU A 172 -5.51 17.49 10.66
N HIS A 173 -5.57 16.38 11.41
CA HIS A 173 -6.81 15.79 11.93
C HIS A 173 -7.88 15.57 10.86
N VAL A 174 -7.46 15.26 9.62
CA VAL A 174 -8.42 15.01 8.54
C VAL A 174 -9.30 13.81 8.86
N SER A 175 -10.58 13.91 8.56
CA SER A 175 -11.48 12.77 8.64
C SER A 175 -11.12 11.78 7.53
N VAL A 176 -10.80 10.53 7.91
CA VAL A 176 -10.30 9.48 6.98
C VAL A 176 -11.25 9.27 5.80
N VAL A 177 -12.57 9.26 6.08
CA VAL A 177 -13.58 8.93 5.06
C VAL A 177 -13.68 10.01 3.98
N PRO A 178 -13.88 11.31 4.28
CA PRO A 178 -13.83 12.37 3.25
C PRO A 178 -12.47 12.46 2.54
N TYR A 179 -11.36 12.28 3.28
CA TYR A 179 -10.02 12.28 2.71
C TYR A 179 -9.86 11.20 1.63
N MET A 180 -10.31 9.99 1.91
CA MET A 180 -10.28 8.88 0.95
C MET A 180 -11.23 9.11 -0.23
N ALA A 181 -12.42 9.67 0.02
CA ALA A 181 -13.36 9.98 -1.04
C ALA A 181 -12.77 10.96 -2.04
N LEU A 182 -12.20 12.06 -1.54
CA LEU A 182 -11.51 13.07 -2.36
C LEU A 182 -10.33 12.47 -3.12
N SER A 183 -9.46 11.71 -2.44
CA SER A 183 -8.30 11.08 -3.07
C SER A 183 -8.71 10.09 -4.16
N SER A 184 -9.75 9.28 -3.93
CA SER A 184 -10.23 8.29 -4.89
C SER A 184 -10.87 8.95 -6.12
N LEU A 185 -11.66 10.00 -5.93
CA LEU A 185 -12.26 10.76 -7.03
C LEU A 185 -11.20 11.53 -7.84
N ALA A 186 -10.27 12.17 -7.16
CA ALA A 186 -9.15 12.84 -7.82
C ALA A 186 -8.26 11.85 -8.61
N GLN A 187 -8.03 10.67 -8.07
CA GLN A 187 -7.31 9.61 -8.78
C GLN A 187 -8.05 9.15 -10.03
N LEU A 188 -9.38 8.98 -9.98
CA LEU A 188 -10.18 8.62 -11.15
C LEU A 188 -10.07 9.68 -12.25
N VAL A 189 -10.16 10.97 -11.89
CA VAL A 189 -9.98 12.08 -12.84
C VAL A 189 -8.57 12.04 -13.45
N LEU A 190 -7.56 11.87 -12.63
CA LEU A 190 -6.17 11.83 -13.07
C LEU A 190 -5.88 10.63 -13.99
N LEU A 191 -6.41 9.45 -13.66
CA LEU A 191 -6.31 8.26 -14.52
C LEU A 191 -7.00 8.49 -15.88
N THR A 192 -8.15 9.18 -15.88
CA THR A 192 -8.87 9.53 -17.12
C THR A 192 -8.02 10.46 -18.01
N ILE A 193 -7.30 11.41 -17.40
CA ILE A 193 -6.39 12.32 -18.10
C ILE A 193 -5.18 11.54 -18.65
N VAL A 194 -4.56 10.70 -17.82
CA VAL A 194 -3.36 9.90 -18.19
C VAL A 194 -3.66 8.92 -19.32
N LEU A 195 -4.86 8.34 -19.35
CA LEU A 195 -5.28 7.44 -20.44
C LEU A 195 -5.42 8.18 -21.79
N GLY A 196 -5.62 9.48 -21.80
CA GLY A 196 -5.63 10.28 -23.02
C GLY A 196 -6.59 9.73 -24.11
N ARG A 197 -6.04 9.35 -25.28
CA ARG A 197 -6.86 8.80 -26.38
C ARG A 197 -7.48 7.44 -26.05
N ARG A 198 -6.85 6.64 -25.18
CA ARG A 198 -7.37 5.32 -24.73
C ARG A 198 -8.66 5.44 -23.89
N ARG A 199 -9.02 6.64 -23.42
CA ARG A 199 -10.31 6.86 -22.73
C ARG A 199 -11.53 6.46 -23.54
N ARG A 200 -11.43 6.38 -24.87
CA ARG A 200 -12.51 5.91 -25.76
C ARG A 200 -12.81 4.41 -25.55
N GLU A 201 -11.87 3.64 -25.05
CA GLU A 201 -11.98 2.21 -24.78
C GLU A 201 -12.63 1.92 -23.41
N LEU A 202 -12.72 2.93 -22.51
CA LEU A 202 -13.16 2.77 -21.14
C LEU A 202 -14.60 2.25 -20.96
N PRO A 203 -15.60 2.68 -21.77
CA PRO A 203 -16.96 2.14 -21.67
C PRO A 203 -16.99 0.63 -21.97
N ALA A 204 -16.25 0.20 -22.99
CA ALA A 204 -16.14 -1.21 -23.34
C ALA A 204 -15.38 -2.01 -22.27
N ALA A 205 -14.28 -1.44 -21.74
CA ALA A 205 -13.51 -2.04 -20.64
C ALA A 205 -14.37 -2.20 -19.37
N LEU A 206 -15.19 -1.20 -19.03
CA LEU A 206 -16.13 -1.26 -17.91
C LEU A 206 -17.16 -2.36 -18.12
N ALA A 207 -17.81 -2.41 -19.28
CA ALA A 207 -18.83 -3.41 -19.61
C ALA A 207 -18.26 -4.84 -19.57
N ALA A 208 -17.02 -5.05 -20.04
CA ALA A 208 -16.37 -6.36 -20.06
C ALA A 208 -15.78 -6.78 -18.70
N GLY A 209 -15.40 -5.82 -17.85
CA GLY A 209 -14.59 -6.07 -16.65
C GLY A 209 -15.31 -5.87 -15.31
N TRP A 210 -16.51 -5.31 -15.26
CA TRP A 210 -17.15 -4.84 -14.03
C TRP A 210 -17.32 -5.94 -12.97
N THR A 211 -17.69 -7.17 -13.34
CA THR A 211 -17.89 -8.28 -12.40
C THR A 211 -16.61 -8.68 -11.68
N ARG A 212 -15.46 -8.63 -12.39
CA ARG A 212 -14.13 -8.91 -11.81
C ARG A 212 -13.62 -7.74 -11.01
N ALA A 213 -13.96 -6.51 -11.39
CA ALA A 213 -13.51 -5.28 -10.76
C ALA A 213 -14.33 -4.92 -9.50
N LEU A 214 -15.58 -5.33 -9.38
CA LEU A 214 -16.48 -5.01 -8.27
C LEU A 214 -15.89 -5.38 -6.88
N PRO A 215 -15.43 -6.62 -6.62
CA PRO A 215 -14.82 -6.93 -5.32
C PRO A 215 -13.55 -6.12 -5.06
N ILE A 216 -12.77 -5.82 -6.11
CA ILE A 216 -11.54 -5.02 -6.00
C ILE A 216 -11.88 -3.56 -5.67
N ALA A 217 -12.96 -3.01 -6.25
CA ALA A 217 -13.46 -1.67 -5.99
C ALA A 217 -13.81 -1.44 -4.50
N VAL A 218 -14.19 -2.49 -3.78
CA VAL A 218 -14.46 -2.44 -2.34
C VAL A 218 -13.20 -2.73 -1.52
N LEU A 219 -12.45 -3.76 -1.88
CA LEU A 219 -11.31 -4.23 -1.08
C LEU A 219 -10.12 -3.27 -1.09
N VAL A 220 -9.84 -2.61 -2.22
CA VAL A 220 -8.72 -1.65 -2.33
C VAL A 220 -8.90 -0.49 -1.34
N PRO A 221 -10.00 0.28 -1.38
CA PRO A 221 -10.18 1.37 -0.42
C PRO A 221 -10.36 0.88 1.01
N ALA A 222 -11.05 -0.24 1.25
CA ALA A 222 -11.21 -0.79 2.59
C ALA A 222 -9.86 -1.16 3.22
N SER A 223 -8.97 -1.81 2.46
CA SER A 223 -7.63 -2.16 2.95
C SER A 223 -6.83 -0.92 3.35
N TYR A 224 -6.93 0.16 2.58
CA TYR A 224 -6.19 1.39 2.86
C TYR A 224 -6.82 2.23 3.97
N ALA A 225 -8.16 2.25 4.08
CA ALA A 225 -8.87 2.89 5.18
C ALA A 225 -8.39 2.38 6.53
N LEU A 226 -8.25 1.06 6.68
CA LEU A 226 -7.76 0.45 7.91
C LEU A 226 -6.35 0.91 8.27
N VAL A 227 -5.47 1.08 7.29
CA VAL A 227 -4.12 1.62 7.49
C VAL A 227 -4.16 3.08 7.92
N LEU A 228 -4.99 3.91 7.30
CA LEU A 228 -5.15 5.33 7.67
C LEU A 228 -5.72 5.48 9.09
N VAL A 229 -6.70 4.66 9.44
CA VAL A 229 -7.24 4.64 10.82
C VAL A 229 -6.17 4.19 11.81
N ALA A 230 -5.36 3.18 11.47
CA ALA A 230 -4.26 2.72 12.33
C ALA A 230 -3.22 3.81 12.63
N MET A 231 -2.98 4.74 11.68
CA MET A 231 -2.07 5.88 11.86
C MET A 231 -2.54 6.88 12.95
N ARG A 232 -3.80 6.79 13.40
CA ARG A 232 -4.29 7.57 14.55
C ARG A 232 -3.88 6.99 15.89
N PHE A 233 -3.51 5.71 15.92
CA PHE A 233 -3.27 4.95 17.15
C PHE A 233 -1.79 4.56 17.33
N GLY A 234 -0.93 4.82 16.32
CA GLY A 234 0.46 4.46 16.38
C GLY A 234 1.36 5.31 15.49
N PRO A 235 2.67 5.38 15.80
CA PRO A 235 3.62 6.15 15.01
C PRO A 235 3.76 5.60 13.59
N PRO A 236 4.05 6.47 12.60
CA PRO A 236 4.17 6.07 11.19
C PRO A 236 5.16 4.94 10.94
N SER A 237 6.27 4.90 11.68
CA SER A 237 7.31 3.86 11.60
C SER A 237 6.77 2.48 11.94
N VAL A 238 5.98 2.38 13.01
CA VAL A 238 5.36 1.13 13.45
C VAL A 238 4.31 0.66 12.46
N VAL A 239 3.43 1.58 12.01
CA VAL A 239 2.42 1.26 10.99
C VAL A 239 3.09 0.79 9.70
N ALA A 240 4.14 1.50 9.23
CA ALA A 240 4.88 1.12 8.03
C ALA A 240 5.54 -0.26 8.15
N THR A 241 6.16 -0.55 9.30
CA THR A 241 6.77 -1.86 9.58
C THR A 241 5.71 -2.96 9.61
N SER A 242 4.59 -2.73 10.30
CA SER A 242 3.48 -3.68 10.40
C SER A 242 2.80 -3.96 9.05
N ARG A 243 2.81 -3.02 8.10
CA ARG A 243 2.34 -3.25 6.72
C ARG A 243 3.11 -4.33 5.99
N SER A 244 4.30 -4.73 6.47
CA SER A 244 5.03 -5.88 5.91
C SER A 244 4.27 -7.20 6.09
N LEU A 245 3.24 -7.26 6.94
CA LEU A 245 2.27 -8.36 6.98
C LEU A 245 1.59 -8.60 5.62
N ASN A 246 1.55 -7.61 4.74
CA ASN A 246 1.09 -7.80 3.35
C ASN A 246 1.85 -8.94 2.66
N VAL A 247 3.16 -9.08 2.93
CA VAL A 247 3.99 -10.16 2.37
C VAL A 247 3.61 -11.51 2.98
N VAL A 248 3.34 -11.54 4.29
CA VAL A 248 2.89 -12.75 5.01
C VAL A 248 1.58 -13.26 4.42
N PHE A 249 0.55 -12.41 4.39
CA PHE A 249 -0.74 -12.77 3.81
C PHE A 249 -0.66 -13.04 2.30
N GLY A 250 0.24 -12.34 1.58
CA GLY A 250 0.52 -12.60 0.17
C GLY A 250 1.08 -14.00 -0.07
N VAL A 251 2.04 -14.44 0.75
CA VAL A 251 2.59 -15.81 0.69
C VAL A 251 1.51 -16.85 1.02
N ILE A 252 0.75 -16.64 2.09
CA ILE A 252 -0.36 -17.53 2.47
C ILE A 252 -1.38 -17.63 1.33
N ALA A 253 -1.82 -16.50 0.79
CA ALA A 253 -2.76 -16.47 -0.32
C ALA A 253 -2.18 -17.09 -1.60
N GLY A 254 -0.90 -16.90 -1.87
CA GLY A 254 -0.18 -17.54 -2.99
C GLY A 254 -0.21 -19.06 -2.89
N VAL A 255 0.08 -19.61 -1.71
CA VAL A 255 0.06 -21.04 -1.46
C VAL A 255 -1.36 -21.61 -1.56
N TRP A 256 -2.33 -21.01 -0.88
CA TRP A 256 -3.67 -21.58 -0.78
C TRP A 256 -4.54 -21.34 -2.01
N LEU A 257 -4.49 -20.14 -2.57
CA LEU A 257 -5.36 -19.73 -3.67
C LEU A 257 -4.72 -19.91 -5.05
N LEU A 258 -3.39 -19.82 -5.15
CA LEU A 258 -2.66 -19.93 -6.42
C LEU A 258 -1.85 -21.22 -6.51
N ARG A 259 -1.86 -22.07 -5.45
CA ARG A 259 -1.12 -23.35 -5.35
C ARG A 259 0.39 -23.20 -5.58
N GLU A 260 0.96 -22.07 -5.15
CA GLU A 260 2.39 -21.83 -5.23
C GLU A 260 3.15 -22.72 -4.22
N PRO A 261 4.37 -23.18 -4.52
CA PRO A 261 5.13 -24.04 -3.61
C PRO A 261 5.53 -23.26 -2.35
N PHE A 262 5.33 -23.87 -1.17
CA PHE A 262 5.72 -23.31 0.12
C PHE A 262 7.10 -23.86 0.50
N THR A 263 8.14 -23.02 0.44
CA THR A 263 9.52 -23.43 0.67
C THR A 263 9.97 -23.12 2.10
N ARG A 264 11.04 -23.80 2.58
CA ARG A 264 11.66 -23.50 3.88
C ARG A 264 12.07 -22.03 4.01
N ARG A 265 12.54 -21.40 2.92
CA ARG A 265 12.85 -19.96 2.89
C ARG A 265 11.61 -19.10 3.09
N SER A 266 10.49 -19.47 2.48
CA SER A 266 9.22 -18.76 2.67
C SER A 266 8.73 -18.87 4.12
N VAL A 267 8.87 -20.04 4.76
CA VAL A 267 8.54 -20.23 6.18
C VAL A 267 9.38 -19.32 7.06
N LEU A 268 10.72 -19.37 6.92
CA LEU A 268 11.64 -18.53 7.69
C LEU A 268 11.36 -17.03 7.48
N GLY A 269 11.15 -16.63 6.23
CA GLY A 269 10.85 -15.23 5.90
C GLY A 269 9.57 -14.74 6.54
N VAL A 270 8.49 -15.51 6.45
CA VAL A 270 7.20 -15.21 7.10
C VAL A 270 7.36 -15.13 8.61
N SER A 271 8.03 -16.11 9.23
CA SER A 271 8.26 -16.10 10.69
C SER A 271 9.06 -14.87 11.13
N MET A 272 10.11 -14.49 10.40
CA MET A 272 10.90 -13.28 10.71
C MET A 272 10.08 -12.00 10.57
N ILE A 273 9.21 -11.89 9.56
CA ILE A 273 8.31 -10.73 9.43
C ILE A 273 7.37 -10.66 10.63
N VAL A 274 6.73 -11.78 10.99
CA VAL A 274 5.79 -11.82 12.12
C VAL A 274 6.48 -11.46 13.43
N VAL A 275 7.63 -12.07 13.73
CA VAL A 275 8.42 -11.77 14.94
C VAL A 275 8.85 -10.30 14.93
N GLY A 276 9.39 -9.79 13.82
CA GLY A 276 9.79 -8.40 13.69
C GLY A 276 8.63 -7.42 13.90
N VAL A 277 7.47 -7.71 13.32
CA VAL A 277 6.26 -6.87 13.53
C VAL A 277 5.83 -6.89 14.99
N LEU A 278 5.79 -8.04 15.64
CA LEU A 278 5.42 -8.15 17.06
C LEU A 278 6.43 -7.44 17.98
N MET A 279 7.73 -7.56 17.70
CA MET A 279 8.78 -6.85 18.44
C MET A 279 8.73 -5.33 18.23
N GLY A 280 8.47 -4.87 16.99
CA GLY A 280 8.34 -3.44 16.69
C GLY A 280 7.07 -2.84 17.29
N ALA A 281 6.19 -3.71 17.70
CA ALA A 281 4.92 -3.44 18.33
C ALA A 281 5.01 -3.36 19.87
N SER A 282 6.08 -3.78 20.50
CA SER A 282 6.32 -3.66 21.95
C SER A 282 7.12 -2.40 22.28
#